data_3a7e4a2abb0327be621cd81152fd4f8d
#
_entry.id   3a7e4a2abb0327be621cd81152fd4f8d
#
_cell.length_a   1.000
_cell.length_b   1.000
_cell.length_c   1.000
_cell.angle_alpha   90.00
_cell.angle_beta   90.00
_cell.angle_gamma   90.00
#
_symmetry.space_group_name_H-M   'P 1'
#
loop_
_entity.id
_entity.type
_entity.pdbx_description
1 polymer ?
#
loop_
_entity_poly.entity_id
_entity_poly.type
_entity_poly.pdbx_seq_one_letter_code
_entity_poly.pdbx_strand_id
1 'polypeptide(L)'
;MPLSSIHTLPLEKLRNNLSSEGYKAFHASQVFNWVYKLRQSNWDQMTNLSLDLRSYLKENLLATQLVKKREVFLEDQETVKFLWQLSDNMLVESVLIYSEGRRTVCVSSQVGCPARCAFCASGKNGLKRNLTAAEIFEQVYQIDLWLLERKEKVSH
;
A
#
# COMPACT_ATOMS: atom_id res chain seq x y z
N MET A 1 -18.52 1.33 10.25
CA MET A 1 -17.86 2.14 9.20
C MET A 1 -16.72 1.32 8.62
N PRO A 2 -16.38 1.47 7.34
CA PRO A 2 -15.20 0.79 6.82
C PRO A 2 -13.96 1.28 7.55
N LEU A 3 -13.02 0.36 7.83
CA LEU A 3 -11.75 0.69 8.47
C LEU A 3 -10.94 1.64 7.58
N SER A 4 -10.33 2.66 8.19
CA SER A 4 -9.45 3.58 7.46
C SER A 4 -8.06 2.99 7.28
N SER A 5 -7.44 3.19 6.11
CA SER A 5 -6.04 2.82 5.92
C SER A 5 -5.12 3.71 6.78
N ILE A 6 -4.10 3.11 7.39
CA ILE A 6 -3.05 3.85 8.11
C ILE A 6 -2.37 4.87 7.18
N HIS A 7 -2.31 4.59 5.87
CA HIS A 7 -1.69 5.45 4.87
C HIS A 7 -2.47 6.73 4.57
N THR A 8 -3.73 6.84 5.07
CA THR A 8 -4.52 8.07 4.97
C THR A 8 -4.29 9.01 6.15
N LEU A 9 -3.60 8.55 7.20
CA LEU A 9 -3.46 9.28 8.45
C LEU A 9 -2.08 9.94 8.58
N PRO A 10 -1.99 11.27 8.61
CA PRO A 10 -0.78 11.95 9.07
C PRO A 10 -0.44 11.55 10.52
N LEU A 11 0.85 11.56 10.86
CA LEU A 11 1.33 11.21 12.20
C LEU A 11 0.59 11.95 13.32
N GLU A 12 0.37 13.26 13.14
CA GLU A 12 -0.33 14.11 14.12
C GLU A 12 -1.79 13.67 14.31
N LYS A 13 -2.46 13.30 13.23
CA LYS A 13 -3.85 12.81 13.31
C LYS A 13 -3.91 11.46 14.04
N LEU A 14 -2.98 10.56 13.76
CA LEU A 14 -2.89 9.29 14.50
C LEU A 14 -2.59 9.54 15.98
N ARG A 15 -1.68 10.49 16.30
CA ARG A 15 -1.36 10.88 17.67
C ARG A 15 -2.60 11.37 18.42
N ASN A 16 -3.38 12.27 17.81
CA ASN A 16 -4.59 12.80 18.42
C ASN A 16 -5.65 11.68 18.62
N ASN A 17 -5.85 10.81 17.63
CA ASN A 17 -6.78 9.70 17.75
C ASN A 17 -6.38 8.76 18.90
N LEU A 18 -5.11 8.39 19.00
CA LEU A 18 -4.64 7.52 20.07
C LEU A 18 -4.74 8.20 21.43
N SER A 19 -4.48 9.51 21.53
CA SER A 19 -4.60 10.27 22.78
C SER A 19 -6.04 10.38 23.26
N SER A 20 -7.01 10.53 22.35
CA SER A 20 -8.45 10.55 22.71
C SER A 20 -8.94 9.21 23.26
N GLU A 21 -8.29 8.11 22.88
CA GLU A 21 -8.56 6.76 23.38
C GLU A 21 -7.72 6.39 24.63
N GLY A 22 -7.00 7.36 25.20
CA GLY A 22 -6.21 7.17 26.43
C GLY A 22 -4.80 6.61 26.22
N TYR A 23 -4.35 6.42 24.98
CA TYR A 23 -2.99 5.99 24.70
C TYR A 23 -2.01 7.17 24.73
N LYS A 24 -0.76 6.91 25.09
CA LYS A 24 0.26 7.94 25.12
C LYS A 24 0.65 8.40 23.71
N ALA A 25 0.88 9.68 23.52
CA ALA A 25 1.16 10.31 22.22
C ALA A 25 2.35 9.67 21.45
N PHE A 26 3.35 9.15 22.16
CA PHE A 26 4.52 8.52 21.53
C PHE A 26 4.20 7.20 20.80
N HIS A 27 3.09 6.52 21.13
CA HIS A 27 2.68 5.30 20.46
C HIS A 27 2.44 5.53 18.96
N ALA A 28 1.95 6.70 18.55
CA ALA A 28 1.80 7.02 17.14
C ALA A 28 3.13 6.94 16.38
N SER A 29 4.20 7.46 16.98
CA SER A 29 5.55 7.37 16.39
C SER A 29 6.08 5.94 16.34
N GLN A 30 5.75 5.10 17.33
CA GLN A 30 6.10 3.68 17.32
C GLN A 30 5.36 2.93 16.20
N VAL A 31 4.05 3.18 16.04
CA VAL A 31 3.24 2.61 14.95
C VAL A 31 3.83 3.00 13.58
N PHE A 32 4.13 4.28 13.38
CA PHE A 32 4.73 4.78 12.14
C PHE A 32 6.10 4.14 11.88
N ASN A 33 6.92 3.96 12.93
CA ASN A 33 8.20 3.27 12.78
C ASN A 33 8.01 1.82 12.32
N TRP A 34 7.04 1.09 12.90
CA TRP A 34 6.73 -0.26 12.48
C TRP A 34 6.27 -0.32 11.03
N VAL A 35 5.31 0.50 10.65
CA VAL A 35 4.73 0.50 9.30
C VAL A 35 5.75 0.97 8.26
N TYR A 36 6.39 2.12 8.46
CA TYR A 36 7.17 2.78 7.40
C TYR A 36 8.67 2.49 7.42
N LYS A 37 9.27 2.22 8.59
CA LYS A 37 10.69 1.86 8.66
C LYS A 37 10.91 0.36 8.69
N LEU A 38 10.17 -0.35 9.53
CA LEU A 38 10.30 -1.79 9.67
C LEU A 38 9.44 -2.55 8.66
N ARG A 39 8.58 -1.83 7.92
CA ARG A 39 7.69 -2.37 6.87
C ARG A 39 6.85 -3.55 7.36
N GLN A 40 6.35 -3.44 8.57
CA GLN A 40 5.49 -4.45 9.18
C GLN A 40 4.02 -4.08 8.98
N SER A 41 3.27 -4.94 8.30
CA SER A 41 1.83 -4.77 8.06
C SER A 41 0.94 -5.61 8.99
N ASN A 42 1.54 -6.47 9.82
CA ASN A 42 0.79 -7.26 10.79
C ASN A 42 0.89 -6.63 12.18
N TRP A 43 -0.23 -6.13 12.69
CA TRP A 43 -0.31 -5.49 14.02
C TRP A 43 0.17 -6.40 15.15
N ASP A 44 -0.07 -7.72 15.05
CA ASP A 44 0.30 -8.70 16.07
C ASP A 44 1.83 -8.86 16.21
N GLN A 45 2.59 -8.51 15.19
CA GLN A 45 4.06 -8.56 15.17
C GLN A 45 4.73 -7.29 15.74
N MET A 46 3.96 -6.25 16.09
CA MET A 46 4.47 -5.01 16.64
C MET A 46 4.75 -5.14 18.15
N THR A 47 5.76 -5.89 18.50
CA THR A 47 5.98 -6.45 19.86
C THR A 47 6.23 -5.41 20.96
N ASN A 48 6.66 -4.19 20.63
CA ASN A 48 6.82 -3.11 21.61
C ASN A 48 5.55 -2.29 21.85
N LEU A 49 4.44 -2.64 21.17
CA LEU A 49 3.11 -2.11 21.47
C LEU A 49 2.37 -3.07 22.42
N SER A 50 1.59 -2.54 23.35
CA SER A 50 0.75 -3.35 24.22
C SER A 50 -0.26 -4.17 23.42
N LEU A 51 -0.71 -5.29 23.98
CA LEU A 51 -1.74 -6.14 23.35
C LEU A 51 -3.04 -5.35 23.11
N ASP A 52 -3.42 -4.53 24.07
CA ASP A 52 -4.60 -3.67 23.99
C ASP A 52 -4.50 -2.68 22.81
N LEU A 53 -3.36 -1.99 22.67
CA LEU A 53 -3.15 -1.08 21.55
C LEU A 53 -3.14 -1.82 20.19
N ARG A 54 -2.57 -3.02 20.12
CA ARG A 54 -2.61 -3.82 18.87
C ARG A 54 -4.04 -4.23 18.53
N SER A 55 -4.85 -4.60 19.51
CA SER A 55 -6.27 -4.91 19.30
C SER A 55 -7.02 -3.67 18.82
N TYR A 56 -6.83 -2.53 19.45
CA TYR A 56 -7.41 -1.26 19.02
C TYR A 56 -7.04 -0.91 17.56
N LEU A 57 -5.75 -1.01 17.20
CA LEU A 57 -5.30 -0.73 15.83
C LEU A 57 -5.95 -1.68 14.82
N LYS A 58 -6.07 -2.96 15.15
CA LYS A 58 -6.67 -4.00 14.30
C LYS A 58 -8.17 -3.75 14.06
N GLU A 59 -8.87 -3.24 15.06
CA GLU A 59 -10.31 -2.95 14.98
C GLU A 59 -10.62 -1.63 14.27
N ASN A 60 -9.66 -0.69 14.23
CA ASN A 60 -9.91 0.67 13.75
C ASN A 60 -9.14 1.04 12.48
N LEU A 61 -8.04 0.33 12.17
CA LEU A 61 -7.16 0.68 11.05
C LEU A 61 -6.79 -0.55 10.21
N LEU A 62 -6.70 -0.34 8.91
CA LEU A 62 -6.08 -1.27 7.99
C LEU A 62 -4.60 -0.91 7.81
N ALA A 63 -3.71 -1.87 8.04
CA ALA A 63 -2.28 -1.70 7.71
C ALA A 63 -2.05 -1.76 6.20
N THR A 64 -2.88 -2.53 5.49
CA THR A 64 -2.94 -2.61 4.03
C THR A 64 -4.38 -2.82 3.60
N GLN A 65 -4.78 -2.24 2.47
CA GLN A 65 -6.12 -2.35 1.91
C GLN A 65 -6.14 -2.92 0.48
N LEU A 66 -5.01 -2.86 -0.23
CA LEU A 66 -4.91 -3.48 -1.56
C LEU A 66 -4.73 -4.99 -1.41
N VAL A 67 -5.49 -5.76 -2.19
CA VAL A 67 -5.38 -7.20 -2.24
C VAL A 67 -4.67 -7.61 -3.52
N LYS A 68 -3.51 -8.25 -3.40
CA LYS A 68 -2.79 -8.81 -4.55
C LYS A 68 -3.58 -9.97 -5.14
N LYS A 69 -4.06 -9.82 -6.37
CA LYS A 69 -4.82 -10.86 -7.10
C LYS A 69 -3.91 -11.72 -7.97
N ARG A 70 -2.88 -11.12 -8.55
CA ARG A 70 -1.98 -11.81 -9.46
C ARG A 70 -0.63 -11.11 -9.51
N GLU A 71 0.42 -11.90 -9.73
CA GLU A 71 1.73 -11.42 -10.18
C GLU A 71 2.15 -12.21 -11.42
N VAL A 72 2.78 -11.53 -12.36
CA VAL A 72 3.24 -12.13 -13.62
C VAL A 72 4.63 -11.60 -13.93
N PHE A 73 5.59 -12.51 -14.05
CA PHE A 73 6.90 -12.20 -14.62
C PHE A 73 6.76 -12.17 -16.14
N LEU A 74 7.26 -11.11 -16.78
CA LEU A 74 7.31 -11.06 -18.23
C LEU A 74 8.48 -11.91 -18.75
N GLU A 75 8.49 -12.18 -20.06
CA GLU A 75 9.47 -13.07 -20.70
C GLU A 75 10.92 -12.58 -20.54
N ASP A 76 11.13 -11.26 -20.42
CA ASP A 76 12.43 -10.64 -20.15
C ASP A 76 12.99 -10.95 -18.76
N GLN A 77 12.15 -11.45 -17.82
CA GLN A 77 12.42 -11.64 -16.39
C GLN A 77 12.90 -10.37 -15.66
N GLU A 78 12.93 -9.25 -16.33
CA GLU A 78 13.29 -7.92 -15.78
C GLU A 78 12.05 -7.11 -15.40
N THR A 79 10.85 -7.65 -15.67
CA THR A 79 9.60 -6.95 -15.42
C THR A 79 8.61 -7.85 -14.72
N VAL A 80 8.02 -7.34 -13.62
CA VAL A 80 6.96 -8.02 -12.87
C VAL A 80 5.72 -7.14 -12.84
N LYS A 81 4.59 -7.66 -13.32
CA LYS A 81 3.28 -7.00 -13.23
C LYS A 81 2.53 -7.52 -12.02
N PHE A 82 1.93 -6.61 -11.28
CA PHE A 82 1.05 -6.89 -10.15
C PHE A 82 -0.36 -6.41 -10.48
N LEU A 83 -1.35 -7.25 -10.19
CA LEU A 83 -2.76 -6.89 -10.26
C LEU A 83 -3.29 -6.75 -8.83
N TRP A 84 -3.80 -5.56 -8.51
CA TRP A 84 -4.35 -5.22 -7.20
C TRP A 84 -5.86 -5.05 -7.27
N GLN A 85 -6.56 -5.57 -6.28
CA GLN A 85 -7.97 -5.27 -6.04
C GLN A 85 -8.07 -4.18 -4.98
N LEU A 86 -8.81 -3.13 -5.31
CA LEU A 86 -9.16 -2.02 -4.43
C LEU A 86 -10.35 -2.39 -3.53
N SER A 87 -10.63 -1.58 -2.51
CA SER A 87 -11.73 -1.79 -1.56
C SER A 87 -13.13 -1.77 -2.21
N ASP A 88 -13.27 -1.12 -3.36
CA ASP A 88 -14.49 -1.08 -4.18
C ASP A 88 -14.55 -2.20 -5.25
N ASN A 89 -13.69 -3.21 -5.13
CA ASN A 89 -13.52 -4.33 -6.05
C ASN A 89 -12.99 -3.96 -7.46
N MET A 90 -12.65 -2.70 -7.71
CA MET A 90 -11.97 -2.32 -8.95
C MET A 90 -10.53 -2.83 -8.96
N LEU A 91 -9.98 -2.97 -10.15
CA LEU A 91 -8.66 -3.53 -10.37
C LEU A 91 -7.72 -2.47 -10.96
N VAL A 92 -6.48 -2.46 -10.48
CA VAL A 92 -5.39 -1.64 -11.03
C VAL A 92 -4.12 -2.46 -11.14
N GLU A 93 -3.24 -2.06 -12.04
CA GLU A 93 -1.95 -2.70 -12.24
C GLU A 93 -0.80 -1.80 -11.77
N SER A 94 0.26 -2.44 -11.28
CA SER A 94 1.57 -1.81 -11.07
C SER A 94 2.64 -2.67 -11.69
N VAL A 95 3.76 -2.07 -12.04
CA VAL A 95 4.87 -2.74 -12.70
C VAL A 95 6.16 -2.46 -11.94
N LEU A 96 6.87 -3.52 -11.56
CA LEU A 96 8.23 -3.45 -11.07
C LEU A 96 9.18 -3.74 -12.23
N ILE A 97 10.14 -2.85 -12.47
CA ILE A 97 11.12 -2.94 -13.54
C ILE A 97 12.50 -3.04 -12.92
N TYR A 98 13.24 -4.07 -13.27
CA TYR A 98 14.64 -4.25 -12.96
C TYR A 98 15.49 -3.68 -14.11
N SER A 99 16.39 -2.76 -13.82
CA SER A 99 17.30 -2.18 -14.81
C SER A 99 18.58 -1.72 -14.14
N GLU A 100 19.75 -2.18 -14.62
CA GLU A 100 21.07 -1.74 -14.19
C GLU A 100 21.23 -1.63 -12.66
N GLY A 101 20.77 -2.62 -11.92
CA GLY A 101 20.80 -2.64 -10.45
C GLY A 101 19.75 -1.77 -9.77
N ARG A 102 18.90 -1.08 -10.53
CA ARG A 102 17.74 -0.33 -10.03
C ARG A 102 16.46 -1.16 -10.05
N ARG A 103 15.57 -0.83 -9.12
CA ARG A 103 14.22 -1.41 -9.01
C ARG A 103 13.23 -0.26 -9.00
N THR A 104 12.61 -0.05 -10.16
CA THR A 104 11.68 1.07 -10.39
C THR A 104 10.26 0.57 -10.35
N VAL A 105 9.39 1.25 -9.60
CA VAL A 105 7.96 0.92 -9.52
C VAL A 105 7.16 1.93 -10.31
N CYS A 106 6.43 1.45 -11.31
CA CYS A 106 5.43 2.21 -12.04
C CYS A 106 4.06 1.89 -11.45
N VAL A 107 3.31 2.91 -11.04
CA VAL A 107 2.02 2.78 -10.37
C VAL A 107 0.88 3.35 -11.19
N SER A 108 -0.32 2.81 -10.99
CA SER A 108 -1.55 3.43 -11.49
C SER A 108 -1.97 4.59 -10.58
N SER A 109 -2.45 5.67 -11.17
CA SER A 109 -3.06 6.81 -10.47
C SER A 109 -4.57 6.92 -10.70
N GLN A 110 -5.11 6.08 -11.61
CA GLN A 110 -6.51 6.08 -12.01
C GLN A 110 -7.01 4.65 -12.21
N VAL A 111 -8.29 4.45 -12.04
CA VAL A 111 -8.99 3.25 -12.54
C VAL A 111 -9.53 3.56 -13.92
N GLY A 112 -8.96 2.92 -14.94
CA GLY A 112 -9.21 3.23 -16.34
C GLY A 112 -8.47 4.51 -16.80
N CYS A 113 -8.80 4.99 -18.01
CA CYS A 113 -8.15 6.16 -18.59
C CYS A 113 -9.14 6.98 -19.43
N PRO A 114 -9.13 8.31 -19.30
CA PRO A 114 -10.04 9.19 -20.07
C PRO A 114 -9.66 9.30 -21.55
N ALA A 115 -8.41 8.99 -21.93
CA ALA A 115 -7.93 9.14 -23.30
C ALA A 115 -8.55 8.16 -24.29
N ARG A 116 -9.03 6.98 -23.81
CA ARG A 116 -9.73 5.96 -24.62
C ARG A 116 -9.00 5.56 -25.91
N CYS A 117 -7.67 5.50 -25.86
CA CYS A 117 -6.88 5.07 -27.02
C CYS A 117 -7.29 3.66 -27.48
N ALA A 118 -7.53 3.48 -28.77
CA ALA A 118 -8.04 2.23 -29.34
C ALA A 118 -7.12 1.02 -29.12
N PHE A 119 -5.82 1.26 -28.99
CA PHE A 119 -4.79 0.23 -28.77
C PHE A 119 -4.48 -0.04 -27.29
N CYS A 120 -5.04 0.74 -26.36
CA CYS A 120 -4.68 0.69 -24.94
C CYS A 120 -5.75 -0.02 -24.12
N ALA A 121 -5.38 -1.13 -23.46
CA ALA A 121 -6.29 -1.90 -22.63
C ALA A 121 -6.89 -1.06 -21.47
N SER A 122 -6.09 -0.17 -20.85
CA SER A 122 -6.54 0.70 -19.75
C SER A 122 -7.59 1.73 -20.20
N GLY A 123 -7.61 2.11 -21.49
CA GLY A 123 -8.54 3.09 -22.03
C GLY A 123 -9.90 2.53 -22.47
N LYS A 124 -10.02 1.22 -22.69
CA LYS A 124 -11.23 0.59 -23.27
C LYS A 124 -12.52 0.93 -22.52
N ASN A 125 -12.49 0.95 -21.20
CA ASN A 125 -13.67 1.18 -20.36
C ASN A 125 -13.79 2.63 -19.86
N GLY A 126 -12.97 3.54 -20.38
CA GLY A 126 -12.90 4.94 -19.94
C GLY A 126 -12.43 5.08 -18.50
N LEU A 127 -12.42 6.32 -18.03
CA LEU A 127 -12.09 6.64 -16.63
C LEU A 127 -13.26 6.28 -15.72
N LYS A 128 -12.98 5.57 -14.63
CA LYS A 128 -13.95 5.30 -13.56
C LYS A 128 -13.77 6.30 -12.41
N ARG A 129 -12.55 6.42 -11.88
CA ARG A 129 -12.16 7.38 -10.84
C ARG A 129 -10.65 7.56 -10.75
N ASN A 130 -10.23 8.61 -10.09
CA ASN A 130 -8.87 8.75 -9.63
C ASN A 130 -8.65 7.86 -8.40
N LEU A 131 -7.40 7.42 -8.20
CA LEU A 131 -6.99 6.78 -6.96
C LEU A 131 -6.70 7.85 -5.88
N THR A 132 -6.92 7.47 -4.64
CA THR A 132 -6.49 8.27 -3.50
C THR A 132 -4.96 8.22 -3.34
N ALA A 133 -4.38 9.19 -2.65
CA ALA A 133 -2.94 9.17 -2.35
C ALA A 133 -2.52 7.90 -1.60
N ALA A 134 -3.37 7.39 -0.72
CA ALA A 134 -3.12 6.14 0.02
C ALA A 134 -3.09 4.92 -0.93
N GLU A 135 -4.04 4.81 -1.87
CA GLU A 135 -4.07 3.73 -2.86
C GLU A 135 -2.86 3.77 -3.81
N ILE A 136 -2.40 4.99 -4.18
CA ILE A 136 -1.20 5.14 -5.00
C ILE A 136 0.05 4.72 -4.21
N PHE A 137 0.20 5.22 -2.98
CA PHE A 137 1.33 4.89 -2.12
C PHE A 137 1.39 3.40 -1.78
N GLU A 138 0.24 2.80 -1.51
CA GLU A 138 0.16 1.40 -1.09
C GLU A 138 0.61 0.42 -2.18
N GLN A 139 0.48 0.76 -3.47
CA GLN A 139 1.04 -0.03 -4.55
C GLN A 139 2.58 -0.16 -4.41
N VAL A 140 3.27 0.96 -4.13
CA VAL A 140 4.71 0.96 -3.86
C VAL A 140 5.02 0.18 -2.59
N TYR A 141 4.28 0.44 -1.51
CA TYR A 141 4.46 -0.21 -0.22
C TYR A 141 4.35 -1.73 -0.30
N GLN A 142 3.32 -2.24 -0.98
CA GLN A 142 3.10 -3.67 -1.18
C GLN A 142 4.20 -4.33 -2.03
N ILE A 143 4.69 -3.63 -3.06
CA ILE A 143 5.81 -4.12 -3.88
C ILE A 143 7.11 -4.10 -3.08
N ASP A 144 7.32 -3.09 -2.23
CA ASP A 144 8.50 -3.05 -1.35
C ASP A 144 8.47 -4.18 -0.30
N LEU A 145 7.29 -4.52 0.27
CA LEU A 145 7.13 -5.71 1.11
C LEU A 145 7.47 -7.00 0.33
N TRP A 146 7.00 -7.12 -0.89
CA TRP A 146 7.28 -8.27 -1.77
C TRP A 146 8.78 -8.39 -2.08
N LEU A 147 9.48 -7.27 -2.28
CA LEU A 147 10.94 -7.23 -2.47
C LEU A 147 11.70 -7.61 -1.21
N LEU A 148 11.23 -7.17 -0.03
CA LEU A 148 11.86 -7.50 1.26
C LEU A 148 11.90 -9.01 1.52
N GLU A 149 10.87 -9.75 1.16
CA GLU A 149 10.85 -11.22 1.23
C GLU A 149 11.98 -11.84 0.39
N ARG A 150 12.44 -11.12 -0.63
CA ARG A 150 13.54 -11.49 -1.55
C ARG A 150 14.88 -10.85 -1.17
N LYS A 151 14.96 -10.18 -0.01
CA LYS A 151 16.13 -9.42 0.48
C LYS A 151 16.52 -8.26 -0.46
N GLU A 152 15.54 -7.67 -1.10
CA GLU A 152 15.67 -6.54 -2.02
C GLU A 152 14.87 -5.34 -1.51
N LYS A 153 14.98 -4.19 -2.17
CA LYS A 153 14.23 -2.97 -1.87
C LYS A 153 14.01 -2.11 -3.12
N VAL A 154 12.95 -1.32 -3.09
CA VAL A 154 12.69 -0.30 -4.13
C VAL A 154 13.81 0.73 -4.15
N SER A 155 14.22 1.16 -5.35
CA SER A 155 15.23 2.20 -5.55
C SER A 155 14.61 3.51 -6.07
N HIS A 156 13.53 3.42 -6.87
CA HIS A 156 12.83 4.54 -7.50
C HIS A 156 11.33 4.24 -7.63
#